data_09865bac4ad9931f8043cb60ca13bf9e
#
_entry.id   09865bac4ad9931f8043cb60ca13bf9e
#
_cell.length_a   1.000
_cell.length_b   1.000
_cell.length_c   1.000
_cell.angle_alpha   90.00
_cell.angle_beta   90.00
_cell.angle_gamma   90.00
#
_symmetry.space_group_name_H-M   'P 1'
#
loop_
_entity.id
_entity.type
_entity.pdbx_description
1 polymer ?
#
loop_
_entity_poly.entity_id
_entity_poly.type
_entity_poly.pdbx_seq_one_letter_code
_entity_poly.pdbx_strand_id
1 'polypeptide(L)'
;FRILNITAAEPKQAIAEMYQEEWAKYTAAMRGAEAGSPTEKMLRAGDYLANHMAEVPALLIFCFNPKHMAITDANLDRPSVVGGGSVYTAVQNVMLACRAEGLGCVLTTLLCFREPEIKQLLEIPDDWGTCAHIPIGYPVLKGHGPISRRPIDKLVYENRWGAADQ
;
A
#
# COMPACT_ATOMS: atom_id res chain seq x y z
N PHE A 1 7.17 -6.49 13.68
CA PHE A 1 7.46 -5.60 12.56
C PHE A 1 8.42 -4.48 12.97
N ARG A 2 9.00 -3.80 11.97
CA ARG A 2 9.78 -2.57 12.10
C ARG A 2 9.32 -1.60 11.03
N ILE A 3 9.58 -0.30 11.24
CA ILE A 3 9.26 0.72 10.25
C ILE A 3 10.56 1.49 9.97
N LEU A 4 10.92 1.58 8.70
CA LEU A 4 11.95 2.50 8.24
C LEU A 4 11.29 3.80 7.80
N ASN A 5 11.81 4.91 8.28
CA ASN A 5 11.38 6.25 7.86
C ASN A 5 12.47 6.85 6.96
N ILE A 6 12.20 6.90 5.68
CA ILE A 6 13.13 7.37 4.65
C ILE A 6 12.83 8.85 4.35
N THR A 7 13.73 9.72 4.77
CA THR A 7 13.64 11.17 4.52
C THR A 7 14.78 11.67 3.64
N ALA A 8 15.90 10.93 3.57
CA ALA A 8 17.05 11.28 2.74
C ALA A 8 16.69 11.22 1.24
N ALA A 9 17.23 12.14 0.47
CA ALA A 9 16.89 12.30 -0.95
C ALA A 9 17.37 11.12 -1.80
N GLU A 10 18.60 10.66 -1.58
CA GLU A 10 19.21 9.61 -2.39
C GLU A 10 18.43 8.28 -2.33
N PRO A 11 18.13 7.66 -1.17
CA PRO A 11 17.36 6.42 -1.16
C PRO A 11 15.91 6.62 -1.62
N LYS A 12 15.29 7.80 -1.39
CA LYS A 12 13.95 8.08 -1.94
C LYS A 12 13.95 8.11 -3.45
N GLN A 13 14.97 8.69 -4.07
CA GLN A 13 15.12 8.75 -5.52
C GLN A 13 15.23 7.34 -6.10
N ALA A 14 16.12 6.51 -5.55
CA ALA A 14 16.32 5.14 -6.02
C ALA A 14 15.03 4.29 -5.89
N ILE A 15 14.29 4.44 -4.78
CA ILE A 15 13.01 3.75 -4.57
C ILE A 15 11.94 4.25 -5.55
N ALA A 16 11.90 5.55 -5.83
CA ALA A 16 10.97 6.14 -6.78
C ALA A 16 11.19 5.64 -8.20
N GLU A 17 12.42 5.46 -8.64
CA GLU A 17 12.76 4.87 -9.94
C GLU A 17 12.28 3.42 -10.05
N MET A 18 12.51 2.60 -9.00
CA MET A 18 11.98 1.24 -8.93
C MET A 18 10.44 1.23 -9.00
N TYR A 19 9.79 2.14 -8.28
CA TYR A 19 8.33 2.24 -8.28
C TYR A 19 7.79 2.62 -9.67
N GLN A 20 8.43 3.56 -10.34
CA GLN A 20 8.04 4.02 -11.67
C GLN A 20 8.10 2.88 -12.70
N GLU A 21 9.16 2.07 -12.66
CA GLU A 21 9.29 0.90 -13.52
C GLU A 21 8.18 -0.13 -13.27
N GLU A 22 7.93 -0.47 -12.01
CA GLU A 22 6.90 -1.46 -11.66
C GLU A 22 5.49 -0.94 -11.92
N TRP A 23 5.24 0.36 -11.72
CA TRP A 23 3.98 1.01 -12.08
C TRP A 23 3.71 0.94 -13.59
N ALA A 24 4.72 1.19 -14.41
CA ALA A 24 4.60 1.09 -15.86
C ALA A 24 4.24 -0.34 -16.31
N LYS A 25 4.88 -1.35 -15.75
CA LYS A 25 4.57 -2.77 -16.01
C LYS A 25 3.16 -3.13 -15.56
N TYR A 26 2.81 -2.78 -14.33
CA TYR A 26 1.50 -3.09 -13.72
C TYR A 26 0.34 -2.50 -14.52
N THR A 27 0.50 -1.30 -15.05
CA THR A 27 -0.58 -0.57 -15.73
C THR A 27 -0.60 -0.75 -17.24
N ALA A 28 0.36 -1.46 -17.83
CA ALA A 28 0.51 -1.59 -19.28
C ALA A 28 -0.79 -2.03 -19.98
N ALA A 29 -1.49 -3.03 -19.46
CA ALA A 29 -2.74 -3.53 -20.01
C ALA A 29 -3.97 -2.63 -19.76
N MET A 30 -3.84 -1.65 -18.86
CA MET A 30 -4.94 -0.73 -18.51
C MET A 30 -4.84 0.59 -19.28
N ARG A 31 -3.74 0.83 -20.01
CA ARG A 31 -3.54 2.03 -20.82
C ARG A 31 -4.59 2.07 -21.94
N GLY A 32 -5.20 3.23 -22.13
CA GLY A 32 -6.33 3.39 -23.07
C GLY A 32 -7.70 3.23 -22.44
N ALA A 33 -7.78 3.20 -21.11
CA ALA A 33 -9.07 3.22 -20.39
C ALA A 33 -9.91 4.45 -20.80
N GLU A 34 -11.24 4.26 -20.87
CA GLU A 34 -12.18 5.30 -21.23
C GLU A 34 -12.04 6.54 -20.34
N ALA A 35 -12.06 7.72 -20.95
CA ALA A 35 -11.94 8.99 -20.25
C ALA A 35 -13.06 9.17 -19.22
N GLY A 36 -12.69 9.58 -17.99
CA GLY A 36 -13.62 9.74 -16.86
C GLY A 36 -14.01 8.46 -16.14
N SER A 37 -13.60 7.28 -16.64
CA SER A 37 -13.82 6.00 -15.97
C SER A 37 -13.09 5.91 -14.62
N PRO A 38 -13.51 5.02 -13.71
CA PRO A 38 -12.77 4.76 -12.47
C PRO A 38 -11.32 4.34 -12.73
N THR A 39 -11.08 3.57 -13.79
CA THR A 39 -9.74 3.11 -14.18
C THR A 39 -8.86 4.27 -14.64
N GLU A 40 -9.37 5.17 -15.48
CA GLU A 40 -8.61 6.35 -15.93
C GLU A 40 -8.25 7.25 -14.73
N LYS A 41 -9.19 7.49 -13.81
CA LYS A 41 -8.94 8.29 -12.60
C LYS A 41 -7.87 7.66 -11.71
N MET A 42 -7.90 6.33 -11.56
CA MET A 42 -6.88 5.59 -10.82
C MET A 42 -5.52 5.69 -11.51
N LEU A 43 -5.45 5.50 -12.83
CA LEU A 43 -4.21 5.62 -13.60
C LEU A 43 -3.61 7.02 -13.46
N ARG A 44 -4.41 8.07 -13.59
CA ARG A 44 -3.95 9.46 -13.45
C ARG A 44 -3.37 9.74 -12.06
N ALA A 45 -4.03 9.27 -11.00
CA ALA A 45 -3.54 9.44 -9.64
C ALA A 45 -2.26 8.64 -9.38
N GLY A 46 -2.17 7.41 -9.90
CA GLY A 46 -0.99 6.58 -9.76
C GLY A 46 0.19 7.05 -10.61
N ASP A 47 -0.07 7.56 -11.82
CA ASP A 47 0.96 8.20 -12.66
C ASP A 47 1.55 9.43 -11.96
N TYR A 48 0.71 10.23 -11.30
CA TYR A 48 1.20 11.36 -10.50
C TYR A 48 2.12 10.88 -9.39
N LEU A 49 1.72 9.88 -8.61
CA LEU A 49 2.57 9.31 -7.57
C LEU A 49 3.88 8.75 -8.13
N ALA A 50 3.82 7.99 -9.23
CA ALA A 50 4.99 7.38 -9.85
C ALA A 50 6.02 8.43 -10.30
N ASN A 51 5.56 9.58 -10.78
CA ASN A 51 6.43 10.66 -11.24
C ASN A 51 6.93 11.59 -10.11
N HIS A 52 6.30 11.57 -8.94
CA HIS A 52 6.59 12.49 -7.84
C HIS A 52 6.93 11.79 -6.51
N MET A 53 7.12 10.47 -6.50
CA MET A 53 7.38 9.73 -5.27
C MET A 53 8.67 10.18 -4.56
N ALA A 54 9.71 10.58 -5.31
CA ALA A 54 10.95 11.10 -4.73
C ALA A 54 10.76 12.42 -3.96
N GLU A 55 9.73 13.19 -4.29
CA GLU A 55 9.47 14.52 -3.74
C GLU A 55 8.75 14.48 -2.38
N VAL A 56 8.19 13.32 -2.00
CA VAL A 56 7.46 13.22 -0.72
C VAL A 56 8.40 13.51 0.46
N PRO A 57 7.94 14.22 1.51
CA PRO A 57 8.74 14.50 2.70
C PRO A 57 9.26 13.22 3.37
N ALA A 58 8.46 12.18 3.43
CA ALA A 58 8.80 10.91 4.05
C ALA A 58 8.20 9.73 3.30
N LEU A 59 8.94 8.61 3.30
CA LEU A 59 8.45 7.30 2.82
C LEU A 59 8.63 6.30 3.95
N LEU A 60 7.54 5.74 4.46
CA LEU A 60 7.60 4.66 5.44
C LEU A 60 7.62 3.31 4.75
N ILE A 61 8.52 2.43 5.19
CA ILE A 61 8.59 1.04 4.74
C ILE A 61 8.37 0.14 5.95
N PHE A 62 7.31 -0.67 5.88
CA PHE A 62 7.00 -1.66 6.90
C PHE A 62 7.72 -2.95 6.58
N CYS A 63 8.55 -3.39 7.54
CA CYS A 63 9.30 -4.62 7.48
C CYS A 63 8.76 -5.63 8.49
N PHE A 64 8.79 -6.90 8.13
CA PHE A 64 8.38 -8.00 8.99
C PHE A 64 9.43 -9.12 9.01
N ASN A 65 9.45 -9.90 10.07
CA ASN A 65 10.26 -11.11 10.12
C ASN A 65 9.33 -12.34 10.10
N PRO A 66 9.38 -13.17 9.04
CA PRO A 66 8.49 -14.31 8.89
C PRO A 66 8.63 -15.35 10.02
N LYS A 67 9.80 -15.44 10.67
CA LYS A 67 10.01 -16.34 11.80
C LYS A 67 9.17 -15.99 13.04
N HIS A 68 8.69 -14.75 13.13
CA HIS A 68 7.88 -14.26 14.25
C HIS A 68 6.39 -14.19 13.91
N MET A 69 5.97 -14.78 12.78
CA MET A 69 4.57 -14.75 12.32
C MET A 69 3.88 -16.08 12.63
N ALA A 70 2.75 -16.01 13.33
CA ALA A 70 1.86 -17.17 13.50
C ALA A 70 0.91 -17.24 12.30
N ILE A 71 1.18 -18.14 11.35
CA ILE A 71 0.35 -18.32 10.15
C ILE A 71 -0.57 -19.52 10.39
N THR A 72 -1.71 -19.27 11.03
CA THR A 72 -2.67 -20.30 11.43
C THR A 72 -3.46 -20.90 10.28
N ASP A 73 -3.43 -20.28 9.10
CA ASP A 73 -4.10 -20.72 7.87
C ASP A 73 -3.14 -21.29 6.81
N ALA A 74 -1.91 -21.68 7.21
CA ALA A 74 -0.90 -22.19 6.30
C ALA A 74 -1.27 -23.52 5.61
N ASN A 75 -2.14 -24.32 6.23
CA ASN A 75 -2.56 -25.63 5.72
C ASN A 75 -3.87 -25.57 4.90
N LEU A 76 -4.40 -24.38 4.62
CA LEU A 76 -5.60 -24.25 3.80
C LEU A 76 -5.21 -24.13 2.33
N ASP A 77 -6.05 -24.70 1.45
CA ASP A 77 -5.88 -24.64 -0.01
C ASP A 77 -6.30 -23.27 -0.56
N ARG A 78 -5.62 -22.23 -0.12
CA ARG A 78 -5.75 -20.84 -0.57
C ARG A 78 -4.55 -20.02 -0.09
N PRO A 79 -4.26 -18.85 -0.71
CA PRO A 79 -3.26 -17.94 -0.17
C PRO A 79 -3.57 -17.55 1.28
N SER A 80 -2.50 -17.51 2.11
CA SER A 80 -2.62 -17.05 3.49
C SER A 80 -2.95 -15.54 3.52
N VAL A 81 -3.85 -15.16 4.42
CA VAL A 81 -4.13 -13.75 4.74
C VAL A 81 -3.85 -13.41 6.20
N VAL A 82 -3.62 -14.44 7.04
CA VAL A 82 -3.37 -14.28 8.48
C VAL A 82 -1.98 -13.70 8.75
N GLY A 83 -0.99 -14.09 7.95
CA GLY A 83 0.39 -13.64 8.12
C GLY A 83 0.57 -12.12 8.17
N GLY A 84 -0.26 -11.36 7.44
CA GLY A 84 -0.23 -9.89 7.45
C GLY A 84 -1.03 -9.22 8.57
N GLY A 85 -1.78 -9.98 9.36
CA GLY A 85 -2.77 -9.45 10.30
C GLY A 85 -2.24 -8.36 11.24
N SER A 86 -1.12 -8.61 11.92
CA SER A 86 -0.53 -7.64 12.86
C SER A 86 0.13 -6.45 12.17
N VAL A 87 0.68 -6.64 10.98
CA VAL A 87 1.40 -5.57 10.27
C VAL A 87 0.42 -4.62 9.60
N TYR A 88 -0.57 -5.15 8.88
CA TYR A 88 -1.53 -4.29 8.15
C TYR A 88 -2.48 -3.53 9.08
N THR A 89 -2.76 -4.03 10.27
CA THR A 89 -3.48 -3.24 11.30
C THR A 89 -2.64 -2.06 11.78
N ALA A 90 -1.32 -2.23 11.94
CA ALA A 90 -0.42 -1.12 12.26
C ALA A 90 -0.31 -0.13 11.09
N VAL A 91 -0.23 -0.60 9.84
CA VAL A 91 -0.29 0.24 8.64
C VAL A 91 -1.55 1.10 8.63
N GLN A 92 -2.71 0.49 8.88
CA GLN A 92 -3.99 1.22 8.92
C GLN A 92 -3.99 2.30 10.02
N ASN A 93 -3.44 2.00 11.20
CA ASN A 93 -3.36 2.97 12.29
C ASN A 93 -2.46 4.17 11.91
N VAL A 94 -1.33 3.93 11.24
CA VAL A 94 -0.47 5.02 10.72
C VAL A 94 -1.22 5.86 9.70
N MET A 95 -1.97 5.26 8.78
CA MET A 95 -2.75 6.01 7.80
C MET A 95 -3.86 6.86 8.46
N LEU A 96 -4.51 6.34 9.50
CA LEU A 96 -5.48 7.11 10.30
C LEU A 96 -4.82 8.25 11.06
N ALA A 97 -3.65 8.01 11.66
CA ALA A 97 -2.87 9.06 12.31
C ALA A 97 -2.45 10.17 11.32
N CYS A 98 -1.95 9.81 10.14
CA CYS A 98 -1.68 10.78 9.07
C CYS A 98 -2.91 11.65 8.79
N ARG A 99 -4.08 11.03 8.66
CA ARG A 99 -5.32 11.78 8.42
C ARG A 99 -5.67 12.72 9.57
N ALA A 100 -5.49 12.30 10.81
CA ALA A 100 -5.74 13.11 12.00
C ALA A 100 -4.81 14.34 12.06
N GLU A 101 -3.56 14.16 11.65
CA GLU A 101 -2.54 15.21 11.60
C GLU A 101 -2.60 16.08 10.31
N GLY A 102 -3.61 15.89 9.46
CA GLY A 102 -3.78 16.64 8.22
C GLY A 102 -2.80 16.26 7.11
N LEU A 103 -2.16 15.11 7.22
CA LEU A 103 -1.24 14.58 6.21
C LEU A 103 -1.97 13.71 5.18
N GLY A 104 -1.44 13.69 3.97
CA GLY A 104 -1.82 12.76 2.91
C GLY A 104 -0.90 11.56 2.90
N CYS A 105 -1.45 10.38 2.66
CA CYS A 105 -0.69 9.15 2.51
C CYS A 105 -1.42 8.15 1.63
N VAL A 106 -0.70 7.19 1.08
CA VAL A 106 -1.28 6.07 0.32
C VAL A 106 -0.47 4.80 0.59
N LEU A 107 -1.16 3.68 0.72
CA LEU A 107 -0.52 2.37 0.80
C LEU A 107 -0.23 1.86 -0.61
N THR A 108 1.01 1.46 -0.86
CA THR A 108 1.39 0.65 -2.02
C THR A 108 2.14 -0.61 -1.61
N THR A 109 1.91 -1.70 -2.34
CA THR A 109 2.65 -2.97 -2.21
C THR A 109 3.45 -3.28 -3.47
N LEU A 110 3.41 -2.40 -4.46
CA LEU A 110 4.04 -2.62 -5.76
C LEU A 110 5.57 -2.81 -5.65
N LEU A 111 6.18 -2.11 -4.70
CA LEU A 111 7.60 -2.22 -4.42
C LEU A 111 8.03 -3.58 -3.82
N CYS A 112 7.08 -4.44 -3.43
CA CYS A 112 7.40 -5.82 -3.04
C CYS A 112 7.99 -6.63 -4.23
N PHE A 113 7.73 -6.23 -5.47
CA PHE A 113 8.40 -6.81 -6.64
C PHE A 113 9.90 -6.48 -6.71
N ARG A 114 10.34 -5.47 -5.99
CA ARG A 114 11.73 -4.99 -5.92
C ARG A 114 12.31 -5.16 -4.52
N GLU A 115 11.74 -6.08 -3.73
CA GLU A 115 12.18 -6.31 -2.35
C GLU A 115 13.69 -6.59 -2.21
N PRO A 116 14.33 -7.42 -3.05
CA PRO A 116 15.77 -7.66 -2.94
C PRO A 116 16.62 -6.39 -3.08
N GLU A 117 16.29 -5.53 -4.06
CA GLU A 117 17.01 -4.28 -4.30
C GLU A 117 16.78 -3.26 -3.18
N ILE A 118 15.55 -3.18 -2.66
CA ILE A 118 15.20 -2.32 -1.53
C ILE A 118 15.95 -2.76 -0.27
N LYS A 119 16.02 -4.08 -0.03
CA LYS A 119 16.77 -4.62 1.11
C LYS A 119 18.25 -4.30 1.02
N GLN A 120 18.84 -4.43 -0.15
CA GLN A 120 20.24 -4.07 -0.38
C GLN A 120 20.46 -2.57 -0.19
N LEU A 121 19.62 -1.72 -0.77
CA LEU A 121 19.72 -0.27 -0.67
C LEU A 121 19.63 0.24 0.78
N LEU A 122 18.78 -0.38 1.59
CA LEU A 122 18.45 0.08 2.94
C LEU A 122 19.09 -0.79 4.04
N GLU A 123 19.98 -1.70 3.67
CA GLU A 123 20.66 -2.63 4.60
C GLU A 123 19.68 -3.42 5.49
N ILE A 124 18.53 -3.82 4.92
CA ILE A 124 17.56 -4.65 5.62
C ILE A 124 18.10 -6.08 5.71
N PRO A 125 18.15 -6.71 6.91
CA PRO A 125 18.67 -8.05 7.07
C PRO A 125 17.94 -9.09 6.22
N ASP A 126 18.63 -10.15 5.77
CA ASP A 126 18.10 -11.16 4.85
C ASP A 126 16.88 -11.92 5.39
N ASP A 127 16.76 -12.07 6.70
CA ASP A 127 15.64 -12.74 7.34
C ASP A 127 14.40 -11.82 7.56
N TRP A 128 14.46 -10.57 7.08
CA TRP A 128 13.33 -9.64 7.05
C TRP A 128 12.82 -9.45 5.64
N GLY A 129 11.50 -9.22 5.52
CA GLY A 129 10.83 -8.82 4.28
C GLY A 129 10.17 -7.45 4.41
N THR A 130 9.74 -6.91 3.29
CA THR A 130 8.94 -5.68 3.21
C THR A 130 7.49 -6.00 2.82
N CYS A 131 6.51 -5.22 3.28
CA CYS A 131 5.11 -5.52 2.95
C CYS A 131 4.27 -4.29 2.59
N ALA A 132 4.58 -3.13 3.12
CA ALA A 132 3.83 -1.91 2.87
C ALA A 132 4.78 -0.72 2.76
N HIS A 133 4.54 0.09 1.75
CA HIS A 133 5.30 1.29 1.46
C HIS A 133 4.32 2.46 1.45
N ILE A 134 4.57 3.49 2.27
CA ILE A 134 3.62 4.58 2.50
C ILE A 134 4.33 5.90 2.28
N PRO A 135 4.25 6.50 1.09
CA PRO A 135 4.62 7.88 0.89
C PRO A 135 3.69 8.79 1.70
N ILE A 136 4.27 9.77 2.38
CA ILE A 136 3.57 10.72 3.23
C ILE A 136 3.95 12.14 2.82
N GLY A 137 2.96 13.01 2.71
CA GLY A 137 3.16 14.40 2.35
C GLY A 137 2.00 15.29 2.77
N TYR A 138 2.11 16.57 2.48
CA TYR A 138 1.04 17.53 2.71
C TYR A 138 0.10 17.51 1.50
N PRO A 139 -1.21 17.31 1.70
CA PRO A 139 -2.16 17.29 0.59
C PRO A 139 -2.34 18.69 -0.01
N VAL A 140 -2.30 18.79 -1.33
CA VAL A 140 -2.52 20.04 -2.07
C VAL A 140 -3.98 20.50 -1.93
N LEU A 141 -4.90 19.55 -1.82
CA LEU A 141 -6.34 19.81 -1.66
C LEU A 141 -6.81 19.33 -0.28
N LYS A 142 -8.01 19.77 0.14
CA LYS A 142 -8.62 19.38 1.44
C LYS A 142 -8.97 17.90 1.58
N GLY A 143 -8.43 17.03 0.72
CA GLY A 143 -8.64 15.58 0.71
C GLY A 143 -9.24 15.10 -0.60
N HIS A 144 -9.46 13.79 -0.68
CA HIS A 144 -9.90 13.11 -1.90
C HIS A 144 -11.43 13.17 -2.15
N GLY A 145 -12.17 13.88 -1.34
CA GLY A 145 -13.64 13.91 -1.41
C GLY A 145 -14.29 12.61 -0.89
N PRO A 146 -15.60 12.46 -1.07
CA PRO A 146 -16.32 11.27 -0.62
C PRO A 146 -15.88 10.04 -1.39
N ILE A 147 -15.68 8.96 -0.66
CA ILE A 147 -15.34 7.65 -1.24
C ILE A 147 -16.64 6.87 -1.45
N SER A 148 -16.81 6.31 -2.65
CA SER A 148 -17.90 5.35 -2.89
C SER A 148 -17.59 4.04 -2.16
N ARG A 149 -18.57 3.53 -1.43
CA ARG A 149 -18.54 2.23 -0.75
C ARG A 149 -19.82 1.46 -1.08
N ARG A 150 -19.71 0.13 -1.06
CA ARG A 150 -20.92 -0.70 -1.13
C ARG A 150 -21.79 -0.44 0.11
N PRO A 151 -23.12 -0.47 -0.03
CA PRO A 151 -24.03 -0.43 1.12
C PRO A 151 -23.71 -1.53 2.12
N ILE A 152 -24.00 -1.29 3.41
CA ILE A 152 -23.60 -2.21 4.49
C ILE A 152 -24.28 -3.58 4.35
N ASP A 153 -25.53 -3.62 3.90
CA ASP A 153 -26.30 -4.82 3.62
C ASP A 153 -25.71 -5.74 2.54
N LYS A 154 -24.77 -5.18 1.73
CA LYS A 154 -24.02 -5.95 0.74
C LYS A 154 -22.66 -6.46 1.25
N LEU A 155 -22.31 -6.13 2.49
CA LEU A 155 -21.02 -6.44 3.09
C LEU A 155 -21.13 -7.25 4.39
N VAL A 156 -22.25 -7.14 5.08
CA VAL A 156 -22.49 -7.78 6.37
C VAL A 156 -23.69 -8.71 6.24
N TYR A 157 -23.53 -9.94 6.68
CA TYR A 157 -24.58 -10.94 6.76
C TYR A 157 -24.68 -11.42 8.20
N GLU A 158 -25.90 -11.64 8.67
CA GLU A 158 -26.13 -12.16 10.01
C GLU A 158 -26.13 -13.70 10.02
N ASN A 159 -25.37 -14.27 10.97
CA ASN A 159 -25.29 -15.70 11.28
C ASN A 159 -24.84 -16.61 10.11
N ARG A 160 -25.19 -16.33 8.86
CA ARG A 160 -24.86 -17.17 7.70
C ARG A 160 -24.52 -16.33 6.48
N TRP A 161 -23.63 -16.83 5.63
CA TRP A 161 -23.28 -16.18 4.36
C TRP A 161 -24.50 -16.06 3.45
N GLY A 162 -24.75 -14.85 2.93
CA GLY A 162 -25.86 -14.58 1.99
C GLY A 162 -27.25 -14.51 2.62
N ALA A 163 -27.40 -14.64 3.94
CA ALA A 163 -28.67 -14.36 4.60
C ALA A 163 -28.94 -12.85 4.55
N ALA A 164 -29.90 -12.43 3.73
CA ALA A 164 -30.47 -11.09 3.86
C ALA A 164 -31.33 -11.06 5.14
N ASP A 165 -31.33 -9.92 5.85
CA ASP A 165 -32.27 -9.69 6.93
C ASP A 165 -33.72 -9.97 6.45
N GLN A 166 -34.43 -10.86 7.14
CA GLN A 166 -35.84 -11.06 6.96
C GLN A 166 -36.62 -9.98 7.69
#